data_4a5a6cdf73edd23874d266fcf52fb675
#
_entry.id   4a5a6cdf73edd23874d266fcf52fb675
#
_cell.length_a   1.000
_cell.length_b   1.000
_cell.length_c   1.000
_cell.angle_alpha   90.00
_cell.angle_beta   90.00
_cell.angle_gamma   90.00
#
_symmetry.space_group_name_H-M   'P 1'
#
loop_
_entity.id
_entity.type
_entity.pdbx_description
1 polymer ?
#
loop_
_entity_poly.entity_id
_entity_poly.type
_entity_poly.pdbx_seq_one_letter_code
_entity_poly.pdbx_strand_id
1 'polypeptide(L)'
;MLTSIATVSLSGDLQEKLDAIAAAGFDGVEIFENDLLSFDGSPADVGKTIRDLGLKLVTFQPFRDFEGMPEPQRTRAFERAERKFDLMEELGTDLLMVCSNVSPHSLGGLDRAAKDLAELGDRAAKRGLRIAFEALSWGKHISDYRDSWEVVRRANHPNVGLVLDTFHIMARKVPLDAISSIPGDKIFLVQVADAPILEMDALSWSRHFRCFPGQGDFPLAEFMRNLAMTGYDGPLSLEIFNDQFRSSSTKNVAKDGLRSLIYLGDGIEGVKVGEKAKTLPPKAHAQEVAFVEFAVEEETADKLAKLFAGLGFEKRGSHKTKAVTWWKQGDINLVINCDKDGFAHSYNIVHGPSVCAVGLKVDDAKATLDRAQSLLAAPFSQAVGEGEIEMPAIRGVGGSLVYFLDDHSELSRIWDVEFEPARTEQSAKAKLRAVDHVSYSMQYEEMLTWLLYFTSIFDLGKM
;
A
#
# COMPACT_ATOMS: atom_id res chain seq x y z
N MET A 1 8.57 13.98 3.50
CA MET A 1 9.27 12.68 3.28
C MET A 1 9.04 12.22 1.85
N LEU A 2 10.09 11.85 1.13
CA LEU A 2 10.03 11.31 -0.24
C LEU A 2 9.53 9.86 -0.21
N THR A 3 8.61 9.49 -1.11
CA THR A 3 8.13 8.11 -1.24
C THR A 3 9.05 7.28 -2.12
N SER A 4 9.39 6.07 -1.67
CA SER A 4 10.22 5.13 -2.43
C SER A 4 9.77 3.68 -2.23
N ILE A 5 10.23 2.80 -3.11
CA ILE A 5 10.02 1.37 -3.01
C ILE A 5 11.24 0.63 -3.54
N ALA A 6 11.66 -0.42 -2.85
CA ALA A 6 12.71 -1.31 -3.31
C ALA A 6 12.20 -2.25 -4.40
N THR A 7 12.97 -2.42 -5.47
CA THR A 7 12.57 -3.26 -6.62
C THR A 7 12.31 -4.71 -6.24
N VAL A 8 12.87 -5.19 -5.13
CA VAL A 8 12.59 -6.53 -4.59
C VAL A 8 11.12 -6.73 -4.17
N SER A 9 10.40 -5.64 -3.90
CA SER A 9 8.99 -5.67 -3.50
C SER A 9 8.03 -6.02 -4.65
N LEU A 10 8.50 -6.02 -5.88
CA LEU A 10 7.71 -6.19 -7.10
C LEU A 10 8.14 -7.42 -7.89
N SER A 11 7.21 -7.98 -8.67
CA SER A 11 7.48 -9.00 -9.68
C SER A 11 7.87 -8.39 -11.02
N GLY A 12 8.31 -9.23 -11.98
CA GLY A 12 8.70 -8.81 -13.32
C GLY A 12 10.19 -8.51 -13.46
N ASP A 13 10.61 -8.10 -14.64
CA ASP A 13 11.97 -7.63 -14.89
C ASP A 13 12.17 -6.19 -14.37
N LEU A 14 13.42 -5.70 -14.39
CA LEU A 14 13.74 -4.39 -13.85
C LEU A 14 13.00 -3.24 -14.57
N GLN A 15 12.85 -3.33 -15.90
CA GLN A 15 12.17 -2.30 -16.69
C GLN A 15 10.68 -2.26 -16.33
N GLU A 16 10.01 -3.43 -16.26
CA GLU A 16 8.60 -3.53 -15.86
C GLU A 16 8.36 -2.96 -14.44
N LYS A 17 9.30 -3.23 -13.52
CA LYS A 17 9.25 -2.69 -12.16
C LYS A 17 9.37 -1.17 -12.13
N LEU A 18 10.35 -0.61 -12.85
CA LEU A 18 10.58 0.83 -12.92
C LEU A 18 9.39 1.56 -13.54
N ASP A 19 8.83 1.02 -14.63
CA ASP A 19 7.64 1.57 -15.28
C ASP A 19 6.43 1.56 -14.34
N ALA A 20 6.23 0.47 -13.59
CA ALA A 20 5.13 0.38 -12.64
C ALA A 20 5.28 1.33 -11.45
N ILE A 21 6.50 1.50 -10.93
CA ILE A 21 6.84 2.43 -9.84
C ILE A 21 6.56 3.88 -10.27
N ALA A 22 7.05 4.26 -11.45
CA ALA A 22 6.82 5.60 -12.00
C ALA A 22 5.34 5.86 -12.28
N ALA A 23 4.64 4.90 -12.90
CA ALA A 23 3.21 5.00 -13.20
C ALA A 23 2.34 5.07 -11.94
N ALA A 24 2.75 4.45 -10.83
CA ALA A 24 2.06 4.57 -9.55
C ALA A 24 2.21 5.97 -8.93
N GLY A 25 3.31 6.69 -9.23
CA GLY A 25 3.58 8.05 -8.77
C GLY A 25 4.53 8.13 -7.57
N PHE A 26 5.39 7.15 -7.36
CA PHE A 26 6.49 7.24 -6.40
C PHE A 26 7.49 8.34 -6.77
N ASP A 27 8.13 8.93 -5.77
CA ASP A 27 9.18 9.94 -5.96
C ASP A 27 10.55 9.28 -6.23
N GLY A 28 10.76 8.04 -5.77
CA GLY A 28 12.04 7.36 -5.90
C GLY A 28 11.96 5.84 -5.88
N VAL A 29 13.13 5.22 -6.01
CA VAL A 29 13.30 3.77 -6.06
C VAL A 29 14.60 3.35 -5.37
N GLU A 30 14.61 2.18 -4.74
CA GLU A 30 15.82 1.48 -4.32
C GLU A 30 16.10 0.32 -5.29
N ILE A 31 17.34 0.22 -5.78
CA ILE A 31 17.73 -0.90 -6.64
C ILE A 31 18.29 -2.05 -5.82
N PHE A 32 17.61 -3.19 -5.92
CA PHE A 32 18.09 -4.45 -5.36
C PHE A 32 19.11 -5.09 -6.30
N GLU A 33 20.26 -5.49 -5.77
CA GLU A 33 21.41 -6.00 -6.52
C GLU A 33 21.05 -7.06 -7.56
N ASN A 34 20.19 -8.00 -7.24
CA ASN A 34 19.84 -9.09 -8.16
C ASN A 34 19.06 -8.59 -9.39
N ASP A 35 18.27 -7.54 -9.25
CA ASP A 35 17.54 -6.98 -10.39
C ASP A 35 18.49 -6.27 -11.36
N LEU A 36 19.53 -5.61 -10.82
CA LEU A 36 20.58 -5.05 -11.67
C LEU A 36 21.39 -6.14 -12.42
N LEU A 37 21.70 -7.25 -11.72
CA LEU A 37 22.47 -8.35 -12.34
C LEU A 37 21.72 -9.06 -13.47
N SER A 38 20.40 -9.02 -13.46
CA SER A 38 19.53 -9.61 -14.49
C SER A 38 19.11 -8.64 -15.60
N PHE A 39 19.56 -7.40 -15.56
CA PHE A 39 19.23 -6.40 -16.57
C PHE A 39 20.17 -6.49 -17.79
N ASP A 40 19.58 -6.48 -19.00
CA ASP A 40 20.31 -6.48 -20.26
C ASP A 40 20.80 -5.08 -20.63
N GLY A 41 21.83 -4.59 -19.95
CA GLY A 41 22.41 -3.28 -20.17
C GLY A 41 23.45 -2.92 -19.12
N SER A 42 24.02 -1.72 -19.22
CA SER A 42 25.00 -1.24 -18.25
C SER A 42 24.31 -0.61 -17.01
N PRO A 43 25.00 -0.49 -15.87
CA PRO A 43 24.50 0.25 -14.73
C PRO A 43 24.16 1.72 -15.07
N ALA A 44 24.92 2.35 -15.98
CA ALA A 44 24.66 3.69 -16.47
C ALA A 44 23.31 3.79 -17.23
N ASP A 45 22.94 2.74 -18.00
CA ASP A 45 21.64 2.68 -18.68
C ASP A 45 20.49 2.59 -17.67
N VAL A 46 20.63 1.80 -16.59
CA VAL A 46 19.66 1.75 -15.50
C VAL A 46 19.50 3.11 -14.83
N GLY A 47 20.61 3.75 -14.47
CA GLY A 47 20.58 5.09 -13.90
C GLY A 47 19.93 6.14 -14.81
N LYS A 48 20.18 6.03 -16.13
CA LYS A 48 19.50 6.87 -17.13
C LYS A 48 17.99 6.62 -17.17
N THR A 49 17.58 5.36 -17.25
CA THR A 49 16.16 4.96 -17.28
C THR A 49 15.41 5.51 -16.04
N ILE A 50 15.98 5.37 -14.85
CA ILE A 50 15.39 5.89 -13.61
C ILE A 50 15.16 7.41 -13.70
N ARG A 51 16.16 8.15 -14.17
CA ARG A 51 16.05 9.62 -14.35
C ARG A 51 15.04 10.00 -15.43
N ASP A 52 15.01 9.30 -16.55
CA ASP A 52 14.08 9.55 -17.66
C ASP A 52 12.61 9.31 -17.22
N LEU A 53 12.38 8.38 -16.28
CA LEU A 53 11.09 8.14 -15.65
C LEU A 53 10.74 9.17 -14.54
N GLY A 54 11.63 10.13 -14.26
CA GLY A 54 11.43 11.13 -13.22
C GLY A 54 11.60 10.61 -11.78
N LEU A 55 12.18 9.42 -11.61
CA LEU A 55 12.43 8.82 -10.31
C LEU A 55 13.82 9.24 -9.77
N LYS A 56 13.91 9.32 -8.43
CA LYS A 56 15.19 9.47 -7.72
C LYS A 56 15.70 8.08 -7.33
N LEU A 57 16.95 7.77 -7.67
CA LEU A 57 17.59 6.57 -7.13
C LEU A 57 18.04 6.85 -5.68
N VAL A 58 17.32 6.25 -4.71
CA VAL A 58 17.51 6.51 -3.27
C VAL A 58 18.74 5.78 -2.74
N THR A 59 18.87 4.49 -3.05
CA THR A 59 20.01 3.68 -2.62
C THR A 59 20.19 2.47 -3.52
N PHE A 60 21.42 1.97 -3.54
CA PHE A 60 21.78 0.65 -4.05
C PHE A 60 22.01 -0.30 -2.90
N GLN A 61 21.36 -1.46 -2.91
CA GLN A 61 21.34 -2.38 -1.76
C GLN A 61 21.31 -3.85 -2.19
N PRO A 62 21.71 -4.78 -1.29
CA PRO A 62 22.38 -4.57 0.00
C PRO A 62 23.89 -4.74 -0.08
N PHE A 63 24.64 -4.16 0.84
CA PHE A 63 26.05 -4.49 1.08
C PHE A 63 26.19 -5.27 2.39
N ARG A 64 26.61 -6.53 2.30
CA ARG A 64 26.61 -7.51 3.42
C ARG A 64 28.01 -7.89 3.85
N ASP A 65 28.13 -8.43 5.08
CA ASP A 65 29.33 -9.03 5.65
C ASP A 65 30.53 -8.08 5.59
N PHE A 66 30.34 -6.85 6.09
CA PHE A 66 31.37 -5.82 6.03
C PHE A 66 32.09 -5.63 7.37
N GLU A 67 31.40 -5.16 8.42
CA GLU A 67 32.01 -4.75 9.68
C GLU A 67 32.49 -5.94 10.53
N GLY A 68 33.57 -5.71 11.30
CA GLY A 68 34.09 -6.66 12.27
C GLY A 68 34.77 -7.88 11.67
N MET A 69 35.15 -7.85 10.41
CA MET A 69 35.87 -8.97 9.79
C MET A 69 37.34 -9.01 10.24
N PRO A 70 37.93 -10.21 10.50
CA PRO A 70 39.38 -10.34 10.72
C PRO A 70 40.14 -10.20 9.40
N GLU A 71 41.46 -10.01 9.48
CA GLU A 71 42.30 -10.13 8.28
C GLU A 71 42.44 -11.60 7.84
N PRO A 72 42.50 -11.91 6.53
CA PRO A 72 42.51 -10.97 5.38
C PRO A 72 41.11 -10.57 4.89
N GLN A 73 40.01 -11.05 5.54
CA GLN A 73 38.64 -10.79 5.11
C GLN A 73 38.28 -9.31 5.21
N ARG A 74 38.83 -8.59 6.21
CA ARG A 74 38.63 -7.16 6.37
C ARG A 74 39.13 -6.39 5.14
N THR A 75 40.35 -6.65 4.70
CA THR A 75 40.91 -6.03 3.50
C THR A 75 40.00 -6.30 2.28
N ARG A 76 39.57 -7.54 2.08
CA ARG A 76 38.65 -7.92 0.98
C ARG A 76 37.28 -7.22 1.09
N ALA A 77 36.76 -6.99 2.29
CA ALA A 77 35.49 -6.29 2.47
C ALA A 77 35.61 -4.83 2.00
N PHE A 78 36.72 -4.15 2.29
CA PHE A 78 36.98 -2.81 1.77
C PHE A 78 37.18 -2.79 0.23
N GLU A 79 37.87 -3.76 -0.34
CA GLU A 79 38.00 -3.91 -1.79
C GLU A 79 36.63 -4.11 -2.47
N ARG A 80 35.73 -4.87 -1.83
CA ARG A 80 34.34 -5.03 -2.30
C ARG A 80 33.59 -3.70 -2.25
N ALA A 81 33.76 -2.93 -1.17
CA ALA A 81 33.14 -1.63 -1.03
C ALA A 81 33.57 -0.64 -2.14
N GLU A 82 34.86 -0.59 -2.47
CA GLU A 82 35.35 0.25 -3.58
C GLU A 82 34.66 -0.10 -4.91
N ARG A 83 34.53 -1.40 -5.23
CA ARG A 83 33.80 -1.82 -6.43
C ARG A 83 32.29 -1.46 -6.38
N LYS A 84 31.68 -1.44 -5.20
CA LYS A 84 30.32 -0.93 -5.04
C LYS A 84 30.25 0.57 -5.27
N PHE A 85 31.24 1.31 -4.86
CA PHE A 85 31.33 2.74 -5.10
C PHE A 85 31.45 3.07 -6.61
N ASP A 86 32.27 2.30 -7.34
CA ASP A 86 32.34 2.41 -8.82
C ASP A 86 30.97 2.22 -9.45
N LEU A 87 30.26 1.17 -9.05
CA LEU A 87 28.93 0.85 -9.53
C LEU A 87 27.89 1.94 -9.19
N MET A 88 27.97 2.51 -7.97
CA MET A 88 27.07 3.59 -7.54
C MET A 88 27.27 4.87 -8.36
N GLU A 89 28.51 5.21 -8.73
CA GLU A 89 28.79 6.36 -9.60
C GLU A 89 28.19 6.16 -11.00
N GLU A 90 28.29 4.95 -11.57
CA GLU A 90 27.66 4.63 -12.85
C GLU A 90 26.12 4.71 -12.77
N LEU A 91 25.51 4.18 -11.70
CA LEU A 91 24.07 4.24 -11.45
C LEU A 91 23.58 5.67 -11.18
N GLY A 92 24.41 6.50 -10.55
CA GLY A 92 24.07 7.86 -10.14
C GLY A 92 23.33 7.93 -8.79
N THR A 93 23.72 7.08 -7.82
CA THR A 93 23.26 7.15 -6.42
C THR A 93 24.41 7.48 -5.48
N ASP A 94 24.10 8.19 -4.40
CA ASP A 94 25.10 8.58 -3.41
C ASP A 94 25.04 7.79 -2.09
N LEU A 95 24.06 6.89 -1.91
CA LEU A 95 23.84 6.17 -0.67
C LEU A 95 24.06 4.66 -0.83
N LEU A 96 24.99 4.09 -0.05
CA LEU A 96 25.17 2.64 0.09
C LEU A 96 24.54 2.15 1.39
N MET A 97 23.62 1.20 1.29
CA MET A 97 23.06 0.52 2.45
C MET A 97 23.92 -0.67 2.86
N VAL A 98 24.43 -0.63 4.09
CA VAL A 98 25.26 -1.66 4.70
C VAL A 98 24.49 -2.37 5.80
N CYS A 99 24.25 -3.66 5.61
CA CYS A 99 23.57 -4.50 6.59
C CYS A 99 24.56 -5.03 7.64
N SER A 100 24.14 -5.13 8.90
CA SER A 100 24.93 -5.72 9.97
C SER A 100 25.36 -7.16 9.64
N ASN A 101 26.56 -7.50 10.07
CA ASN A 101 27.27 -8.71 9.67
C ASN A 101 26.61 -9.99 10.23
N VAL A 102 26.43 -10.97 9.36
CA VAL A 102 25.90 -12.31 9.69
C VAL A 102 26.93 -13.41 9.56
N SER A 103 28.14 -13.10 9.06
CA SER A 103 29.22 -14.06 8.87
C SER A 103 29.65 -14.74 10.17
N PRO A 104 29.84 -16.06 10.18
CA PRO A 104 30.38 -16.75 11.36
C PRO A 104 31.79 -16.29 11.72
N HIS A 105 32.53 -15.66 10.81
CA HIS A 105 33.90 -15.16 11.03
C HIS A 105 33.93 -13.74 11.62
N SER A 106 32.81 -13.03 11.64
CA SER A 106 32.74 -11.67 12.18
C SER A 106 33.07 -11.62 13.65
N LEU A 107 33.88 -10.65 14.04
CA LEU A 107 34.31 -10.36 15.41
C LEU A 107 33.40 -9.25 15.98
N GLY A 108 32.84 -9.49 17.15
CA GLY A 108 31.93 -8.52 17.79
C GLY A 108 32.64 -7.26 18.31
N GLY A 109 31.85 -6.36 18.83
CA GLY A 109 32.26 -5.13 19.49
C GLY A 109 31.86 -3.87 18.74
N LEU A 110 31.08 -2.99 19.38
CA LEU A 110 30.58 -1.73 18.82
C LEU A 110 31.71 -0.79 18.38
N ASP A 111 32.81 -0.71 19.15
CA ASP A 111 33.96 0.11 18.79
C ASP A 111 34.68 -0.37 17.51
N ARG A 112 34.72 -1.69 17.30
CA ARG A 112 35.28 -2.28 16.07
C ARG A 112 34.43 -1.95 14.88
N ALA A 113 33.11 -2.15 14.98
CA ALA A 113 32.18 -1.81 13.94
C ALA A 113 32.21 -0.29 13.62
N ALA A 114 32.25 0.54 14.66
CA ALA A 114 32.33 2.00 14.51
C ALA A 114 33.63 2.43 13.78
N LYS A 115 34.77 1.81 14.11
CA LYS A 115 36.04 2.09 13.41
C LYS A 115 36.00 1.68 11.94
N ASP A 116 35.42 0.50 11.64
CA ASP A 116 35.30 0.03 10.25
C ASP A 116 34.35 0.93 9.45
N LEU A 117 33.22 1.37 10.03
CA LEU A 117 32.32 2.31 9.36
C LEU A 117 32.89 3.71 9.21
N ALA A 118 33.68 4.19 10.18
CA ALA A 118 34.38 5.48 10.03
C ALA A 118 35.38 5.44 8.88
N GLU A 119 36.21 4.38 8.76
CA GLU A 119 37.12 4.19 7.64
C GLU A 119 36.37 4.07 6.30
N LEU A 120 35.23 3.36 6.27
CA LEU A 120 34.39 3.28 5.08
C LEU A 120 33.80 4.64 4.71
N GLY A 121 33.37 5.42 5.72
CA GLY A 121 32.91 6.80 5.56
C GLY A 121 33.97 7.72 4.98
N ASP A 122 35.24 7.63 5.44
CA ASP A 122 36.36 8.37 4.89
C ASP A 122 36.60 8.08 3.40
N ARG A 123 36.45 6.80 3.00
CA ARG A 123 36.58 6.38 1.58
C ARG A 123 35.39 6.87 0.76
N ALA A 124 34.17 6.72 1.25
CA ALA A 124 32.94 7.19 0.61
C ALA A 124 32.95 8.71 0.42
N ALA A 125 33.39 9.47 1.43
CA ALA A 125 33.45 10.93 1.39
C ALA A 125 34.34 11.47 0.27
N LYS A 126 35.46 10.78 -0.05
CA LYS A 126 36.35 11.15 -1.17
C LYS A 126 35.66 11.11 -2.53
N ARG A 127 34.57 10.37 -2.62
CA ARG A 127 33.75 10.14 -3.83
C ARG A 127 32.38 10.81 -3.76
N GLY A 128 32.12 11.60 -2.70
CA GLY A 128 30.82 12.26 -2.49
C GLY A 128 29.71 11.30 -2.09
N LEU A 129 30.06 10.09 -1.62
CA LEU A 129 29.11 9.05 -1.25
C LEU A 129 28.86 9.02 0.25
N ARG A 130 27.77 8.38 0.67
CA ARG A 130 27.31 8.21 2.05
C ARG A 130 27.07 6.74 2.35
N ILE A 131 27.13 6.38 3.63
CA ILE A 131 26.92 5.04 4.14
C ILE A 131 25.75 5.05 5.12
N ALA A 132 24.75 4.20 4.90
CA ALA A 132 23.66 3.98 5.84
C ALA A 132 23.77 2.57 6.45
N PHE A 133 23.83 2.47 7.77
CA PHE A 133 24.05 1.22 8.50
C PHE A 133 22.75 0.70 9.10
N GLU A 134 22.41 -0.54 8.78
CA GLU A 134 21.21 -1.25 9.21
C GLU A 134 21.51 -2.36 10.21
N ALA A 135 20.67 -2.51 11.24
CA ALA A 135 20.68 -3.66 12.12
C ALA A 135 19.68 -4.73 11.64
N LEU A 136 20.16 -5.82 11.03
CA LEU A 136 19.33 -6.98 10.72
C LEU A 136 18.87 -7.68 12.00
N SER A 137 17.60 -8.08 12.09
CA SER A 137 17.06 -8.80 13.26
C SER A 137 17.75 -10.14 13.54
N TRP A 138 18.46 -10.69 12.57
CA TRP A 138 19.34 -11.89 12.68
C TRP A 138 20.82 -11.56 12.59
N GLY A 139 21.20 -10.29 12.74
CA GLY A 139 22.59 -9.87 12.80
C GLY A 139 23.35 -10.60 13.91
N LYS A 140 24.58 -11.03 13.64
CA LYS A 140 25.34 -11.86 14.57
C LYS A 140 25.69 -11.14 15.87
N HIS A 141 26.09 -9.89 15.77
CA HIS A 141 26.55 -9.08 16.92
C HIS A 141 25.73 -7.79 17.10
N ILE A 142 25.16 -7.28 16.02
CA ILE A 142 24.34 -6.07 15.97
C ILE A 142 23.01 -6.46 15.33
N SER A 143 21.95 -6.50 16.15
CA SER A 143 20.60 -6.90 15.72
C SER A 143 19.48 -6.01 16.31
N ASP A 144 19.88 -4.88 16.87
CA ASP A 144 19.01 -3.89 17.50
C ASP A 144 19.39 -2.51 16.94
N TYR A 145 18.40 -1.70 16.56
CA TYR A 145 18.66 -0.36 16.01
C TYR A 145 19.40 0.55 16.99
N ARG A 146 19.28 0.32 18.29
CA ARG A 146 20.00 1.08 19.32
C ARG A 146 21.50 0.79 19.28
N ASP A 147 21.88 -0.45 18.99
CA ASP A 147 23.30 -0.81 18.79
C ASP A 147 23.84 -0.23 17.48
N SER A 148 23.06 -0.28 16.38
CA SER A 148 23.48 0.34 15.13
C SER A 148 23.57 1.87 15.26
N TRP A 149 22.66 2.50 16.01
CA TRP A 149 22.77 3.93 16.34
C TRP A 149 24.03 4.22 17.15
N GLU A 150 24.33 3.41 18.17
CA GLU A 150 25.54 3.58 18.98
C GLU A 150 26.83 3.44 18.14
N VAL A 151 26.83 2.51 17.16
CA VAL A 151 27.94 2.37 16.20
C VAL A 151 28.08 3.63 15.34
N VAL A 152 26.99 4.16 14.76
CA VAL A 152 26.99 5.41 13.98
C VAL A 152 27.48 6.59 14.83
N ARG A 153 26.99 6.68 16.06
CA ARG A 153 27.40 7.74 17.02
C ARG A 153 28.89 7.67 17.36
N ARG A 154 29.45 6.47 17.56
CA ARG A 154 30.90 6.28 17.83
C ARG A 154 31.75 6.49 16.59
N ALA A 155 31.27 6.10 15.41
CA ALA A 155 31.95 6.39 14.15
C ALA A 155 32.13 7.90 13.95
N ASN A 156 31.19 8.70 14.43
CA ASN A 156 31.20 10.16 14.43
C ASN A 156 31.64 10.76 13.10
N HIS A 157 31.11 10.19 11.99
CA HIS A 157 31.48 10.60 10.64
C HIS A 157 30.27 11.24 9.92
N PRO A 158 30.44 12.37 9.19
CA PRO A 158 29.32 13.06 8.53
C PRO A 158 28.65 12.21 7.44
N ASN A 159 29.40 11.36 6.74
CA ASN A 159 28.92 10.50 5.67
C ASN A 159 28.46 9.12 6.16
N VAL A 160 28.36 8.89 7.48
CA VAL A 160 27.83 7.65 8.07
C VAL A 160 26.55 7.99 8.83
N GLY A 161 25.50 7.29 8.50
CA GLY A 161 24.17 7.42 9.11
C GLY A 161 23.49 6.09 9.30
N LEU A 162 22.23 6.13 9.72
CA LEU A 162 21.45 5.00 10.15
C LEU A 162 20.38 4.65 9.11
N VAL A 163 20.10 3.37 8.94
CA VAL A 163 18.84 2.84 8.39
C VAL A 163 17.95 2.39 9.54
N LEU A 164 16.69 2.81 9.54
CA LEU A 164 15.65 2.26 10.38
C LEU A 164 14.71 1.41 9.52
N ASP A 165 14.76 0.10 9.66
CA ASP A 165 13.79 -0.83 9.04
C ASP A 165 12.78 -1.30 10.09
N THR A 166 11.50 -1.00 9.85
CA THR A 166 10.42 -1.34 10.79
C THR A 166 10.30 -2.83 11.03
N PHE A 167 10.51 -3.67 9.99
CA PHE A 167 10.46 -5.12 10.18
C PHE A 167 11.51 -5.59 11.19
N HIS A 168 12.76 -5.17 11.04
CA HIS A 168 13.85 -5.60 11.94
C HIS A 168 13.62 -5.13 13.37
N ILE A 169 13.11 -3.92 13.54
CA ILE A 169 12.78 -3.36 14.87
C ILE A 169 11.66 -4.16 15.53
N MET A 170 10.56 -4.40 14.80
CA MET A 170 9.37 -5.07 15.34
C MET A 170 9.60 -6.57 15.56
N ALA A 171 10.34 -7.25 14.68
CA ALA A 171 10.69 -8.66 14.81
C ALA A 171 11.51 -8.96 16.08
N ARG A 172 12.30 -7.97 16.53
CA ARG A 172 13.06 -8.02 17.79
C ARG A 172 12.27 -7.51 19.00
N LYS A 173 11.05 -6.99 18.78
CA LYS A 173 10.21 -6.37 19.82
C LYS A 173 10.96 -5.28 20.59
N VAL A 174 11.79 -4.50 19.87
CA VAL A 174 12.59 -3.42 20.47
C VAL A 174 11.67 -2.23 20.74
N PRO A 175 11.72 -1.59 21.93
CA PRO A 175 10.95 -0.38 22.22
C PRO A 175 11.24 0.75 21.24
N LEU A 176 10.19 1.49 20.84
CA LEU A 176 10.25 2.53 19.81
C LEU A 176 10.62 3.93 20.33
N ASP A 177 10.49 4.15 21.63
CA ASP A 177 10.65 5.44 22.29
C ASP A 177 12.04 6.06 22.09
N ALA A 178 13.08 5.22 22.07
CA ALA A 178 14.45 5.69 21.85
C ALA A 178 14.70 6.29 20.45
N ILE A 179 13.84 5.99 19.45
CA ILE A 179 13.95 6.58 18.10
C ILE A 179 13.87 8.10 18.18
N SER A 180 12.98 8.65 19.01
CA SER A 180 12.77 10.09 19.15
C SER A 180 14.01 10.87 19.62
N SER A 181 15.01 10.19 20.18
CA SER A 181 16.27 10.77 20.64
C SER A 181 17.36 10.79 19.56
N ILE A 182 17.15 10.16 18.42
CA ILE A 182 18.12 10.11 17.31
C ILE A 182 18.01 11.40 16.51
N PRO A 183 19.11 12.13 16.27
CA PRO A 183 19.07 13.30 15.38
C PRO A 183 18.62 12.90 13.96
N GLY A 184 17.62 13.62 13.41
CA GLY A 184 17.05 13.28 12.11
C GLY A 184 18.05 13.35 10.95
N ASP A 185 19.07 14.21 11.04
CA ASP A 185 20.17 14.30 10.07
C ASP A 185 21.13 13.09 10.10
N LYS A 186 21.02 12.23 11.11
CA LYS A 186 21.76 10.97 11.20
C LYS A 186 20.95 9.75 10.73
N ILE A 187 19.69 9.91 10.43
CA ILE A 187 18.87 8.90 9.78
C ILE A 187 18.93 9.16 8.27
N PHE A 188 19.53 8.27 7.50
CA PHE A 188 19.71 8.46 6.06
C PHE A 188 18.63 7.76 5.22
N LEU A 189 18.03 6.72 5.77
CA LEU A 189 16.96 5.96 5.13
C LEU A 189 16.03 5.36 6.17
N VAL A 190 14.74 5.37 5.88
CA VAL A 190 13.74 4.60 6.63
C VAL A 190 13.10 3.60 5.67
N GLN A 191 13.25 2.32 5.98
CA GLN A 191 12.55 1.24 5.30
C GLN A 191 11.33 0.83 6.09
N VAL A 192 10.19 0.76 5.40
CA VAL A 192 8.90 0.45 6.01
C VAL A 192 8.36 -0.86 5.46
N ALA A 193 8.05 -1.74 6.37
CA ALA A 193 7.27 -2.95 6.14
C ALA A 193 6.31 -3.15 7.30
N ASP A 194 5.16 -3.72 7.02
CA ASP A 194 4.25 -4.32 7.99
C ASP A 194 4.37 -5.84 7.92
N ALA A 195 3.81 -6.56 8.87
CA ALA A 195 3.70 -8.02 8.83
C ALA A 195 2.65 -8.51 9.84
N PRO A 196 2.03 -9.68 9.62
CA PRO A 196 1.28 -10.36 10.67
C PRO A 196 2.24 -10.76 11.81
N ILE A 197 1.75 -10.74 13.06
CA ILE A 197 2.55 -11.20 14.21
C ILE A 197 2.62 -12.72 14.20
N LEU A 198 3.81 -13.24 13.93
CA LEU A 198 4.09 -14.68 13.86
C LEU A 198 5.19 -15.09 14.82
N GLU A 199 5.09 -16.33 15.35
CA GLU A 199 6.14 -16.95 16.15
C GLU A 199 6.96 -17.90 15.26
N MET A 200 7.99 -17.37 14.64
CA MET A 200 8.84 -18.12 13.73
C MET A 200 10.24 -17.51 13.65
N ASP A 201 11.12 -18.16 12.92
CA ASP A 201 12.47 -17.64 12.60
C ASP A 201 12.39 -16.28 11.90
N ALA A 202 13.14 -15.29 12.39
CA ALA A 202 13.07 -13.92 11.92
C ALA A 202 13.48 -13.77 10.44
N LEU A 203 14.42 -14.59 9.95
CA LEU A 203 14.84 -14.56 8.54
C LEU A 203 13.71 -15.09 7.63
N SER A 204 13.11 -16.22 8.00
CA SER A 204 11.97 -16.80 7.27
C SER A 204 10.76 -15.85 7.29
N TRP A 205 10.48 -15.25 8.44
CA TRP A 205 9.43 -14.24 8.57
C TRP A 205 9.68 -13.04 7.67
N SER A 206 10.89 -12.48 7.68
CA SER A 206 11.30 -11.38 6.80
C SER A 206 11.17 -11.69 5.32
N ARG A 207 11.46 -12.92 4.91
CA ARG A 207 11.55 -13.28 3.48
C ARG A 207 10.21 -13.61 2.82
N HIS A 208 9.19 -13.93 3.62
CA HIS A 208 7.94 -14.47 3.07
C HIS A 208 6.68 -13.72 3.52
N PHE A 209 6.74 -12.96 4.64
CA PHE A 209 5.53 -12.45 5.28
C PHE A 209 5.50 -10.94 5.51
N ARG A 210 6.48 -10.17 5.00
CA ARG A 210 6.36 -8.71 5.00
C ARG A 210 5.17 -8.33 4.10
N CYS A 211 4.46 -7.29 4.49
CA CYS A 211 3.38 -6.72 3.70
C CYS A 211 3.42 -5.18 3.77
N PHE A 212 2.54 -4.53 3.03
CA PHE A 212 2.48 -3.07 3.04
C PHE A 212 1.88 -2.53 4.36
N PRO A 213 2.26 -1.32 4.78
CA PRO A 213 1.63 -0.62 5.90
C PRO A 213 0.09 -0.68 5.87
N GLY A 214 -0.51 -1.10 6.99
CA GLY A 214 -1.95 -1.29 7.13
C GLY A 214 -2.48 -2.67 6.75
N GLN A 215 -1.63 -3.54 6.19
CA GLN A 215 -2.00 -4.93 5.88
C GLN A 215 -1.64 -5.91 7.01
N GLY A 216 -0.63 -5.57 7.83
CA GLY A 216 -0.16 -6.36 8.96
C GLY A 216 -0.65 -5.86 10.32
N ASP A 217 0.12 -6.18 11.36
CA ASP A 217 -0.23 -5.92 12.75
C ASP A 217 0.83 -5.11 13.51
N PHE A 218 1.85 -4.57 12.82
CA PHE A 218 2.89 -3.78 13.45
C PHE A 218 2.38 -2.41 13.92
N PRO A 219 2.85 -1.87 15.06
CA PRO A 219 2.45 -0.56 15.58
C PRO A 219 3.11 0.59 14.80
N LEU A 220 2.92 0.63 13.47
CA LEU A 220 3.58 1.58 12.58
C LEU A 220 3.21 3.04 12.85
N ALA A 221 2.00 3.31 13.33
CA ALA A 221 1.62 4.66 13.73
C ALA A 221 2.44 5.18 14.92
N GLU A 222 2.82 4.31 15.86
CA GLU A 222 3.71 4.66 16.96
C GLU A 222 5.14 4.91 16.45
N PHE A 223 5.63 4.05 15.56
CA PHE A 223 6.92 4.25 14.90
C PHE A 223 6.98 5.61 14.20
N MET A 224 5.97 5.96 13.40
CA MET A 224 5.93 7.21 12.66
C MET A 224 5.86 8.45 13.57
N ARG A 225 5.14 8.37 14.69
CA ARG A 225 5.14 9.47 15.70
C ARG A 225 6.53 9.68 16.31
N ASN A 226 7.24 8.61 16.68
CA ASN A 226 8.61 8.72 17.18
C ASN A 226 9.58 9.23 16.11
N LEU A 227 9.42 8.79 14.87
CA LEU A 227 10.21 9.28 13.73
C LEU A 227 9.98 10.78 13.48
N ALA A 228 8.74 11.25 13.52
CA ALA A 228 8.40 12.66 13.34
C ALA A 228 9.09 13.56 14.37
N MET A 229 9.23 13.09 15.62
CA MET A 229 9.93 13.82 16.68
C MET A 229 11.43 14.03 16.43
N THR A 230 12.05 13.21 15.58
CA THR A 230 13.47 13.36 15.19
C THR A 230 13.72 14.52 14.24
N GLY A 231 12.68 15.02 13.56
CA GLY A 231 12.79 15.99 12.47
C GLY A 231 13.26 15.36 11.15
N TYR A 232 13.23 14.03 11.03
CA TYR A 232 13.57 13.34 9.78
C TYR A 232 12.61 13.71 8.64
N ASP A 233 13.15 14.07 7.48
CA ASP A 233 12.40 14.38 6.27
C ASP A 233 12.98 13.69 5.01
N GLY A 234 13.73 12.62 5.21
CA GLY A 234 14.34 11.85 4.14
C GLY A 234 13.39 10.84 3.47
N PRO A 235 13.95 9.86 2.72
CA PRO A 235 13.17 8.84 2.05
C PRO A 235 12.43 7.90 3.01
N LEU A 236 11.14 7.68 2.74
CA LEU A 236 10.33 6.63 3.34
C LEU A 236 10.09 5.56 2.27
N SER A 237 10.73 4.43 2.40
CA SER A 237 10.83 3.41 1.36
C SER A 237 10.21 2.08 1.78
N LEU A 238 9.51 1.44 0.88
CA LEU A 238 8.96 0.11 1.10
C LEU A 238 9.98 -0.96 0.74
N GLU A 239 10.28 -1.86 1.68
CA GLU A 239 11.07 -3.06 1.41
C GLU A 239 10.29 -4.32 1.79
N ILE A 240 9.62 -4.91 0.79
CA ILE A 240 8.68 -6.00 1.01
C ILE A 240 9.17 -7.28 0.34
N PHE A 241 9.38 -8.31 1.15
CA PHE A 241 9.60 -9.67 0.68
C PHE A 241 8.34 -10.48 0.97
N ASN A 242 7.56 -10.77 -0.09
CA ASN A 242 6.30 -11.49 0.03
C ASN A 242 6.05 -12.35 -1.21
N ASP A 243 5.77 -13.63 -1.00
CA ASP A 243 5.56 -14.57 -2.11
C ASP A 243 4.26 -14.29 -2.88
N GLN A 244 3.23 -13.74 -2.20
CA GLN A 244 1.96 -13.38 -2.85
C GLN A 244 2.14 -12.19 -3.81
N PHE A 245 2.96 -11.20 -3.45
CA PHE A 245 3.23 -10.05 -4.31
C PHE A 245 3.97 -10.45 -5.61
N ARG A 246 4.72 -11.54 -5.56
CA ARG A 246 5.41 -12.07 -6.73
C ARG A 246 4.49 -12.74 -7.74
N SER A 247 3.29 -13.15 -7.34
CA SER A 247 2.25 -13.70 -8.23
C SER A 247 1.25 -12.66 -8.72
N SER A 248 1.27 -11.47 -8.14
CA SER A 248 0.34 -10.38 -8.43
C SER A 248 0.84 -9.47 -9.57
N SER A 249 -0.07 -8.68 -10.14
CA SER A 249 0.28 -7.66 -11.14
C SER A 249 1.22 -6.61 -10.57
N THR A 250 2.38 -6.41 -11.18
CA THR A 250 3.41 -5.42 -10.81
C THR A 250 2.82 -4.02 -10.65
N LYS A 251 1.92 -3.61 -11.56
CA LYS A 251 1.24 -2.29 -11.52
C LYS A 251 0.32 -2.16 -10.30
N ASN A 252 -0.42 -3.21 -9.97
CA ASN A 252 -1.33 -3.19 -8.82
C ASN A 252 -0.54 -3.16 -7.52
N VAL A 253 0.52 -3.96 -7.40
CA VAL A 253 1.40 -3.99 -6.22
C VAL A 253 2.07 -2.63 -6.01
N ALA A 254 2.61 -2.01 -7.06
CA ALA A 254 3.20 -0.67 -6.98
C ALA A 254 2.16 0.38 -6.50
N LYS A 255 0.94 0.33 -7.03
CA LYS A 255 -0.16 1.21 -6.64
C LYS A 255 -0.56 1.04 -5.18
N ASP A 256 -0.67 -0.20 -4.71
CA ASP A 256 -0.99 -0.52 -3.32
C ASP A 256 0.15 -0.10 -2.38
N GLY A 257 1.38 -0.26 -2.81
CA GLY A 257 2.54 0.25 -2.09
C GLY A 257 2.45 1.76 -1.85
N LEU A 258 2.21 2.56 -2.90
CA LEU A 258 2.06 4.00 -2.72
C LEU A 258 0.84 4.37 -1.87
N ARG A 259 -0.30 3.70 -2.07
CA ARG A 259 -1.50 3.85 -1.22
C ARG A 259 -1.15 3.64 0.26
N SER A 260 -0.37 2.61 0.56
CA SER A 260 0.01 2.26 1.93
C SER A 260 0.87 3.33 2.60
N LEU A 261 1.81 3.95 1.85
CA LEU A 261 2.63 5.04 2.38
C LEU A 261 1.79 6.31 2.61
N ILE A 262 0.90 6.65 1.67
CA ILE A 262 -0.02 7.79 1.84
C ILE A 262 -0.90 7.57 3.09
N TYR A 263 -1.44 6.35 3.22
CA TYR A 263 -2.27 5.97 4.38
C TYR A 263 -1.47 5.98 5.69
N LEU A 264 -0.21 5.54 5.67
CA LEU A 264 0.66 5.54 6.86
C LEU A 264 0.90 6.96 7.41
N GLY A 265 0.97 7.97 6.53
CA GLY A 265 1.09 9.38 6.93
C GLY A 265 -0.21 10.01 7.40
N ASP A 266 -1.35 9.35 7.18
CA ASP A 266 -2.68 9.90 7.49
C ASP A 266 -2.89 10.03 9.02
N GLY A 267 -3.28 11.21 9.45
CA GLY A 267 -3.56 11.50 10.85
C GLY A 267 -2.34 11.63 11.76
N ILE A 268 -1.11 11.67 11.21
CA ILE A 268 0.11 11.91 12.00
C ILE A 268 0.53 13.37 11.83
N GLU A 269 0.46 14.12 12.95
CA GLU A 269 0.80 15.54 12.96
C GLU A 269 2.25 15.77 12.51
N GLY A 270 2.43 16.75 11.62
CA GLY A 270 3.75 17.13 11.10
C GLY A 270 4.32 16.20 10.02
N VAL A 271 3.67 15.08 9.70
CA VAL A 271 4.12 14.14 8.68
C VAL A 271 3.43 14.42 7.34
N LYS A 272 4.27 14.62 6.30
CA LYS A 272 3.81 14.66 4.90
C LYS A 272 4.55 13.59 4.13
N VAL A 273 3.80 12.68 3.52
CA VAL A 273 4.33 11.56 2.73
C VAL A 273 4.09 11.81 1.25
N GLY A 274 5.17 11.90 0.47
CA GLY A 274 5.19 12.24 -0.95
C GLY A 274 5.37 13.74 -1.21
N GLU A 275 6.10 14.07 -2.28
CA GLU A 275 6.33 15.48 -2.69
C GLU A 275 5.03 16.19 -3.06
N LYS A 276 4.03 15.43 -3.56
CA LYS A 276 2.70 15.93 -3.96
C LYS A 276 1.62 15.67 -2.90
N ALA A 277 2.02 15.42 -1.64
CA ALA A 277 1.09 15.05 -0.58
C ALA A 277 -0.02 16.09 -0.40
N LYS A 278 -1.26 15.63 -0.51
CA LYS A 278 -2.47 16.38 -0.16
C LYS A 278 -2.95 15.90 1.21
N THR A 279 -3.56 16.80 1.97
CA THR A 279 -4.30 16.38 3.16
C THR A 279 -5.48 15.50 2.74
N LEU A 280 -5.54 14.29 3.28
CA LEU A 280 -6.66 13.40 3.02
C LEU A 280 -7.94 13.93 3.70
N PRO A 281 -9.11 13.84 3.05
CA PRO A 281 -10.38 13.93 3.77
C PRO A 281 -10.44 12.88 4.89
N PRO A 282 -11.24 13.09 5.95
CA PRO A 282 -11.43 12.09 7.00
C PRO A 282 -11.82 10.73 6.44
N LYS A 283 -11.54 9.64 7.18
CA LYS A 283 -12.08 8.32 6.84
C LYS A 283 -13.60 8.38 6.76
N ALA A 284 -14.16 7.77 5.73
CA ALA A 284 -15.58 7.69 5.55
C ALA A 284 -16.21 6.71 6.56
N HIS A 285 -17.20 7.14 7.30
CA HIS A 285 -17.98 6.24 8.12
C HIS A 285 -19.04 5.54 7.26
N ALA A 286 -18.87 4.22 7.06
CA ALA A 286 -19.85 3.39 6.35
C ALA A 286 -20.97 2.99 7.32
N GLN A 287 -22.13 3.66 7.25
CA GLN A 287 -23.23 3.50 8.19
C GLN A 287 -24.03 2.23 7.93
N GLU A 288 -24.37 1.99 6.65
CA GLU A 288 -25.17 0.84 6.22
C GLU A 288 -24.99 0.54 4.73
N VAL A 289 -25.46 -0.62 4.30
CA VAL A 289 -25.62 -0.95 2.87
C VAL A 289 -26.92 -0.31 2.39
N ALA A 290 -26.81 0.76 1.61
CA ALA A 290 -27.94 1.52 1.08
C ALA A 290 -28.71 0.74 0.01
N PHE A 291 -28.02 -0.04 -0.83
CA PHE A 291 -28.63 -0.95 -1.80
C PHE A 291 -27.65 -2.02 -2.28
N VAL A 292 -28.21 -3.08 -2.86
CA VAL A 292 -27.49 -4.11 -3.62
C VAL A 292 -28.09 -4.22 -5.01
N GLU A 293 -27.24 -4.07 -6.05
CA GLU A 293 -27.65 -4.13 -7.44
C GLU A 293 -27.23 -5.43 -8.11
N PHE A 294 -28.18 -6.06 -8.79
CA PHE A 294 -28.01 -7.30 -9.54
C PHE A 294 -28.02 -6.99 -11.05
N ALA A 295 -26.94 -7.31 -11.75
CA ALA A 295 -26.88 -7.30 -13.21
C ALA A 295 -27.32 -8.66 -13.75
N VAL A 296 -28.37 -8.68 -14.54
CA VAL A 296 -28.99 -9.91 -15.05
C VAL A 296 -29.64 -9.71 -16.41
N GLU A 297 -29.89 -10.79 -17.13
CA GLU A 297 -30.78 -10.80 -18.29
C GLU A 297 -32.26 -10.91 -17.88
N GLU A 298 -33.20 -10.62 -18.80
CA GLU A 298 -34.64 -10.55 -18.54
C GLU A 298 -35.20 -11.84 -17.92
N GLU A 299 -34.77 -13.03 -18.39
CA GLU A 299 -35.23 -14.32 -17.84
C GLU A 299 -34.84 -14.48 -16.35
N THR A 300 -33.62 -14.07 -15.99
CA THR A 300 -33.16 -14.14 -14.59
C THR A 300 -33.79 -13.02 -13.76
N ALA A 301 -34.07 -11.83 -14.34
CA ALA A 301 -34.80 -10.77 -13.66
C ALA A 301 -36.16 -11.24 -13.16
N ASP A 302 -36.91 -11.99 -13.98
CA ASP A 302 -38.21 -12.58 -13.59
C ASP A 302 -38.09 -13.61 -12.45
N LYS A 303 -37.01 -14.41 -12.46
CA LYS A 303 -36.72 -15.36 -11.38
C LYS A 303 -36.38 -14.67 -10.06
N LEU A 304 -35.54 -13.61 -10.12
CA LEU A 304 -35.21 -12.80 -8.94
C LEU A 304 -36.43 -12.03 -8.42
N ALA A 305 -37.24 -11.46 -9.28
CA ALA A 305 -38.48 -10.79 -8.89
C ALA A 305 -39.42 -11.72 -8.11
N LYS A 306 -39.61 -12.97 -8.58
CA LYS A 306 -40.39 -13.99 -7.86
C LYS A 306 -39.76 -14.36 -6.53
N LEU A 307 -38.43 -14.50 -6.47
CA LEU A 307 -37.69 -14.77 -5.24
C LEU A 307 -37.88 -13.64 -4.23
N PHE A 308 -37.71 -12.38 -4.65
CA PHE A 308 -37.85 -11.22 -3.79
C PHE A 308 -39.26 -11.08 -3.24
N ALA A 309 -40.29 -11.25 -4.11
CA ALA A 309 -41.68 -11.28 -3.68
C ALA A 309 -41.93 -12.39 -2.65
N GLY A 310 -41.43 -13.62 -2.88
CA GLY A 310 -41.49 -14.73 -1.96
C GLY A 310 -40.82 -14.48 -0.60
N LEU A 311 -39.75 -13.72 -0.57
CA LEU A 311 -39.07 -13.27 0.65
C LEU A 311 -39.73 -12.04 1.31
N GLY A 312 -40.81 -11.49 0.71
CA GLY A 312 -41.58 -10.40 1.27
C GLY A 312 -41.08 -9.00 0.87
N PHE A 313 -40.25 -8.91 -0.15
CA PHE A 313 -39.90 -7.61 -0.77
C PHE A 313 -41.06 -7.14 -1.65
N GLU A 314 -41.29 -5.83 -1.63
CA GLU A 314 -42.27 -5.15 -2.47
C GLU A 314 -41.57 -4.43 -3.61
N LYS A 315 -42.06 -4.57 -4.86
CA LYS A 315 -41.62 -3.73 -5.96
C LYS A 315 -42.08 -2.29 -5.69
N ARG A 316 -41.15 -1.39 -5.47
CA ARG A 316 -41.41 0.03 -5.14
C ARG A 316 -41.43 0.91 -6.38
N GLY A 317 -40.68 0.57 -7.41
CA GLY A 317 -40.65 1.35 -8.62
C GLY A 317 -39.98 0.66 -9.80
N SER A 318 -40.15 1.25 -10.97
CA SER A 318 -39.38 1.00 -12.18
C SER A 318 -38.65 2.28 -12.56
N HIS A 319 -37.39 2.17 -13.00
CA HIS A 319 -36.63 3.33 -13.45
C HIS A 319 -37.32 3.99 -14.65
N LYS A 320 -37.28 5.30 -14.73
CA LYS A 320 -38.01 6.11 -15.75
C LYS A 320 -37.56 5.87 -17.18
N THR A 321 -36.26 5.57 -17.36
CA THR A 321 -35.63 5.48 -18.67
C THR A 321 -34.91 4.16 -18.94
N LYS A 322 -34.57 3.38 -17.90
CA LYS A 322 -33.77 2.15 -17.99
C LYS A 322 -34.57 0.91 -17.59
N ALA A 323 -34.16 -0.26 -18.04
CA ALA A 323 -34.76 -1.54 -17.67
C ALA A 323 -34.30 -1.98 -16.27
N VAL A 324 -34.59 -1.14 -15.25
CA VAL A 324 -34.19 -1.31 -13.85
C VAL A 324 -35.42 -1.28 -12.95
N THR A 325 -35.46 -2.17 -11.97
CA THR A 325 -36.56 -2.22 -10.97
C THR A 325 -36.03 -2.17 -9.56
N TRP A 326 -36.73 -1.44 -8.70
CA TRP A 326 -36.43 -1.28 -7.29
C TRP A 326 -37.39 -2.07 -6.39
N TRP A 327 -36.82 -2.84 -5.49
CA TRP A 327 -37.51 -3.69 -4.50
C TRP A 327 -37.09 -3.32 -3.10
N LYS A 328 -38.04 -3.29 -2.17
CA LYS A 328 -37.76 -2.86 -0.78
C LYS A 328 -38.46 -3.73 0.25
N GLN A 329 -37.76 -4.00 1.36
CA GLN A 329 -38.35 -4.51 2.60
C GLN A 329 -37.54 -3.93 3.79
N GLY A 330 -38.21 -3.29 4.76
CA GLY A 330 -37.52 -2.54 5.82
C GLY A 330 -36.60 -1.46 5.21
N ASP A 331 -35.34 -1.47 5.61
CA ASP A 331 -34.31 -0.57 5.08
C ASP A 331 -33.50 -1.19 3.95
N ILE A 332 -33.82 -2.44 3.55
CA ILE A 332 -33.12 -3.14 2.46
C ILE A 332 -33.69 -2.68 1.11
N ASN A 333 -32.84 -2.16 0.26
CA ASN A 333 -33.15 -1.87 -1.13
C ASN A 333 -32.37 -2.84 -2.03
N LEU A 334 -33.10 -3.53 -2.93
CA LEU A 334 -32.55 -4.41 -3.95
C LEU A 334 -32.90 -3.84 -5.32
N VAL A 335 -31.92 -3.82 -6.22
CA VAL A 335 -32.07 -3.30 -7.57
C VAL A 335 -31.82 -4.44 -8.56
N ILE A 336 -32.78 -4.69 -9.47
CA ILE A 336 -32.61 -5.61 -10.60
C ILE A 336 -32.36 -4.76 -11.82
N ASN A 337 -31.18 -4.90 -12.43
CA ASN A 337 -30.79 -4.18 -13.62
C ASN A 337 -30.61 -5.17 -14.78
N CYS A 338 -31.50 -5.09 -15.77
CA CYS A 338 -31.43 -5.83 -17.03
C CYS A 338 -31.33 -4.88 -18.25
N ASP A 339 -30.86 -3.66 -18.02
CA ASP A 339 -30.56 -2.74 -19.08
C ASP A 339 -29.50 -3.31 -20.04
N LYS A 340 -29.65 -3.06 -21.33
CA LYS A 340 -28.77 -3.59 -22.38
C LYS A 340 -27.60 -2.67 -22.69
N ASP A 341 -27.54 -1.54 -22.00
CA ASP A 341 -26.48 -0.55 -22.13
C ASP A 341 -25.77 -0.32 -20.78
N GLY A 342 -24.53 0.16 -20.84
CA GLY A 342 -23.78 0.58 -19.65
C GLY A 342 -23.06 -0.53 -18.89
N PHE A 343 -22.71 -0.19 -17.65
CA PHE A 343 -21.85 -1.02 -16.80
C PHE A 343 -22.46 -2.38 -16.42
N ALA A 344 -23.72 -2.38 -15.96
CA ALA A 344 -24.39 -3.61 -15.50
C ALA A 344 -24.48 -4.66 -16.62
N HIS A 345 -24.80 -4.24 -17.84
CA HIS A 345 -24.80 -5.13 -18.99
C HIS A 345 -23.43 -5.76 -19.26
N SER A 346 -22.39 -4.93 -19.32
CA SER A 346 -21.02 -5.42 -19.53
C SER A 346 -20.59 -6.38 -18.42
N TYR A 347 -20.96 -6.07 -17.18
CA TYR A 347 -20.67 -6.92 -16.01
C TYR A 347 -21.39 -8.28 -16.09
N ASN A 348 -22.67 -8.29 -16.48
CA ASN A 348 -23.42 -9.51 -16.69
C ASN A 348 -22.83 -10.39 -17.81
N ILE A 349 -22.35 -9.80 -18.92
CA ILE A 349 -21.70 -10.56 -20.00
C ILE A 349 -20.44 -11.28 -19.48
N VAL A 350 -19.65 -10.65 -18.63
CA VAL A 350 -18.38 -11.20 -18.13
C VAL A 350 -18.60 -12.20 -17.00
N HIS A 351 -19.47 -11.89 -16.05
CA HIS A 351 -19.64 -12.64 -14.81
C HIS A 351 -20.90 -13.51 -14.76
N GLY A 352 -21.82 -13.34 -15.72
CA GLY A 352 -23.17 -13.87 -15.62
C GLY A 352 -24.03 -13.11 -14.59
N PRO A 353 -25.25 -13.61 -14.32
CA PRO A 353 -26.14 -13.03 -13.31
C PRO A 353 -25.48 -12.95 -11.94
N SER A 354 -25.26 -11.74 -11.46
CA SER A 354 -24.50 -11.51 -10.21
C SER A 354 -24.74 -10.11 -9.64
N VAL A 355 -24.27 -9.89 -8.41
CA VAL A 355 -24.22 -8.57 -7.79
C VAL A 355 -23.11 -7.77 -8.49
N CYS A 356 -23.49 -6.69 -9.16
CA CYS A 356 -22.55 -5.83 -9.89
C CYS A 356 -22.16 -4.57 -9.10
N ALA A 357 -22.99 -4.16 -8.15
CA ALA A 357 -22.72 -2.98 -7.34
C ALA A 357 -23.34 -3.06 -5.94
N VAL A 358 -22.69 -2.35 -5.01
CA VAL A 358 -23.17 -2.13 -3.65
C VAL A 358 -23.16 -0.63 -3.38
N GLY A 359 -24.28 -0.06 -2.94
CA GLY A 359 -24.35 1.30 -2.44
C GLY A 359 -24.06 1.32 -0.94
N LEU A 360 -23.15 2.17 -0.50
CA LEU A 360 -22.88 2.41 0.90
C LEU A 360 -23.42 3.79 1.29
N LYS A 361 -24.12 3.84 2.41
CA LYS A 361 -24.48 5.11 3.04
C LYS A 361 -23.31 5.59 3.86
N VAL A 362 -22.86 6.81 3.58
CA VAL A 362 -21.69 7.46 4.20
C VAL A 362 -22.07 8.85 4.73
N ASP A 363 -21.19 9.43 5.53
CA ASP A 363 -21.44 10.77 6.07
C ASP A 363 -21.43 11.85 4.98
N ASP A 364 -20.55 11.75 4.00
CA ASP A 364 -20.42 12.67 2.86
C ASP A 364 -19.90 11.89 1.64
N ALA A 365 -20.75 11.73 0.63
CA ALA A 365 -20.45 10.93 -0.56
C ALA A 365 -19.33 11.55 -1.40
N LYS A 366 -19.29 12.90 -1.50
CA LYS A 366 -18.24 13.60 -2.23
C LYS A 366 -16.90 13.51 -1.52
N ALA A 367 -16.84 13.78 -0.23
CA ALA A 367 -15.61 13.67 0.55
C ALA A 367 -15.07 12.23 0.54
N THR A 368 -15.97 11.23 0.56
CA THR A 368 -15.60 9.82 0.43
C THR A 368 -14.94 9.53 -0.92
N LEU A 369 -15.50 10.03 -2.02
CA LEU A 369 -14.91 9.90 -3.35
C LEU A 369 -13.54 10.60 -3.42
N ASP A 370 -13.44 11.84 -2.89
CA ASP A 370 -12.21 12.62 -2.89
C ASP A 370 -11.10 11.89 -2.08
N ARG A 371 -11.44 11.27 -0.93
CA ARG A 371 -10.52 10.43 -0.17
C ARG A 371 -10.11 9.20 -0.96
N ALA A 372 -11.05 8.47 -1.53
CA ALA A 372 -10.80 7.26 -2.29
C ALA A 372 -9.85 7.52 -3.48
N GLN A 373 -10.07 8.61 -4.21
CA GLN A 373 -9.18 9.04 -5.31
C GLN A 373 -7.79 9.43 -4.82
N SER A 374 -7.71 10.13 -3.68
CA SER A 374 -6.43 10.50 -3.06
C SER A 374 -5.63 9.26 -2.61
N LEU A 375 -6.33 8.16 -2.33
CA LEU A 375 -5.79 6.83 -2.03
C LEU A 375 -5.75 5.92 -3.27
N LEU A 376 -5.73 6.52 -4.46
CA LEU A 376 -5.54 5.84 -5.75
C LEU A 376 -6.63 4.82 -6.12
N ALA A 377 -7.82 4.89 -5.52
CA ALA A 377 -8.96 4.13 -5.99
C ALA A 377 -9.42 4.66 -7.36
N ALA A 378 -9.79 3.77 -8.26
CA ALA A 378 -10.25 4.16 -9.58
C ALA A 378 -11.71 4.67 -9.49
N PRO A 379 -11.98 5.96 -9.78
CA PRO A 379 -13.34 6.45 -9.84
C PRO A 379 -14.08 5.82 -11.00
N PHE A 380 -15.38 5.73 -10.86
CA PHE A 380 -16.28 5.34 -11.94
C PHE A 380 -17.27 6.47 -12.22
N SER A 381 -17.44 6.80 -13.48
CA SER A 381 -18.49 7.68 -13.96
C SER A 381 -19.08 7.11 -15.25
N GLN A 382 -20.36 7.29 -15.45
CA GLN A 382 -21.05 7.01 -16.70
C GLN A 382 -21.96 8.18 -17.05
N ALA A 383 -22.33 8.29 -18.30
CA ALA A 383 -23.28 9.32 -18.72
C ALA A 383 -24.61 9.15 -17.96
N VAL A 384 -25.07 10.21 -17.34
CA VAL A 384 -26.39 10.29 -16.72
C VAL A 384 -27.40 10.88 -17.69
N GLY A 385 -28.61 10.34 -17.68
CA GLY A 385 -29.72 10.88 -18.51
C GLY A 385 -30.23 12.21 -17.97
N GLU A 386 -31.04 12.89 -18.77
CA GLU A 386 -31.66 14.14 -18.35
C GLU A 386 -32.57 13.91 -17.12
N GLY A 387 -32.26 14.60 -16.00
CA GLY A 387 -32.99 14.48 -14.76
C GLY A 387 -32.58 13.31 -13.87
N GLU A 388 -31.55 12.54 -14.23
CA GLU A 388 -30.92 11.55 -13.36
C GLU A 388 -29.88 12.20 -12.45
N ILE A 389 -29.58 11.56 -11.30
CA ILE A 389 -28.61 12.04 -10.33
C ILE A 389 -27.30 11.26 -10.51
N GLU A 390 -26.16 11.96 -10.67
CA GLU A 390 -24.86 11.33 -10.70
C GLU A 390 -24.46 10.84 -9.30
N MET A 391 -24.34 9.51 -9.16
CA MET A 391 -23.87 8.89 -7.91
C MET A 391 -22.35 8.74 -7.92
N PRO A 392 -21.63 9.28 -6.93
CA PRO A 392 -20.21 9.01 -6.76
C PRO A 392 -19.94 7.52 -6.60
N ALA A 393 -18.97 6.99 -7.36
CA ALA A 393 -18.64 5.57 -7.30
C ALA A 393 -17.15 5.30 -7.55
N ILE A 394 -16.68 4.17 -7.05
CA ILE A 394 -15.33 3.64 -7.29
C ILE A 394 -15.41 2.18 -7.70
N ARG A 395 -14.34 1.72 -8.39
CA ARG A 395 -14.17 0.29 -8.73
C ARG A 395 -13.82 -0.51 -7.48
N GLY A 396 -14.54 -1.61 -7.28
CA GLY A 396 -14.37 -2.55 -6.18
C GLY A 396 -13.89 -3.92 -6.65
N VAL A 397 -14.06 -4.91 -5.79
CA VAL A 397 -13.64 -6.30 -5.99
C VAL A 397 -14.23 -6.87 -7.28
N GLY A 398 -13.40 -7.54 -8.08
CA GLY A 398 -13.81 -8.16 -9.34
C GLY A 398 -14.32 -7.16 -10.39
N GLY A 399 -13.97 -5.87 -10.26
CA GLY A 399 -14.45 -4.81 -11.16
C GLY A 399 -15.87 -4.33 -10.84
N SER A 400 -16.52 -4.81 -9.77
CA SER A 400 -17.80 -4.31 -9.28
C SER A 400 -17.72 -2.82 -8.92
N LEU A 401 -18.86 -2.21 -8.61
CA LEU A 401 -18.91 -0.81 -8.18
C LEU A 401 -19.29 -0.70 -6.71
N VAL A 402 -18.70 0.31 -6.06
CA VAL A 402 -19.11 0.79 -4.74
C VAL A 402 -19.59 2.22 -4.91
N TYR A 403 -20.89 2.43 -4.78
CA TYR A 403 -21.55 3.74 -4.82
C TYR A 403 -21.61 4.35 -3.44
N PHE A 404 -21.56 5.67 -3.36
CA PHE A 404 -21.70 6.43 -2.12
C PHE A 404 -22.97 7.26 -2.13
N LEU A 405 -23.75 7.15 -1.05
CA LEU A 405 -24.95 7.94 -0.81
C LEU A 405 -24.82 8.65 0.53
N ASP A 406 -25.46 9.80 0.66
CA ASP A 406 -25.60 10.54 1.92
C ASP A 406 -27.01 11.11 2.07
N ASP A 407 -27.35 11.59 3.29
CA ASP A 407 -28.69 12.09 3.62
C ASP A 407 -28.86 13.60 3.38
N HIS A 408 -27.79 14.33 3.08
CA HIS A 408 -27.81 15.81 3.06
C HIS A 408 -27.61 16.41 1.66
N SER A 409 -27.24 15.59 0.70
CA SER A 409 -27.18 16.00 -0.71
C SER A 409 -28.43 15.56 -1.48
N GLU A 410 -28.46 15.84 -2.78
CA GLU A 410 -29.54 15.38 -3.66
C GLU A 410 -29.60 13.83 -3.75
N LEU A 411 -28.55 13.13 -3.39
CA LEU A 411 -28.50 11.66 -3.35
C LEU A 411 -29.55 11.04 -2.41
N SER A 412 -29.95 11.77 -1.37
CA SER A 412 -31.05 11.35 -0.47
C SER A 412 -32.39 11.15 -1.17
N ARG A 413 -32.57 11.74 -2.34
CA ARG A 413 -33.82 11.72 -3.13
C ARG A 413 -33.75 10.79 -4.35
N ILE A 414 -32.68 10.00 -4.51
CA ILE A 414 -32.44 9.22 -5.72
C ILE A 414 -33.60 8.30 -6.09
N TRP A 415 -34.22 7.68 -5.10
CA TRP A 415 -35.37 6.80 -5.29
C TRP A 415 -36.63 7.50 -5.81
N ASP A 416 -36.85 8.73 -5.37
CA ASP A 416 -38.01 9.54 -5.80
C ASP A 416 -37.77 10.19 -7.17
N VAL A 417 -36.52 10.52 -7.47
CA VAL A 417 -36.15 11.21 -8.71
C VAL A 417 -36.09 10.22 -9.89
N GLU A 418 -35.48 9.04 -9.70
CA GLU A 418 -35.20 8.13 -10.81
C GLU A 418 -36.27 7.07 -11.04
N PHE A 419 -37.11 6.75 -10.03
CA PHE A 419 -38.10 5.67 -10.15
C PHE A 419 -39.54 6.19 -10.19
N GLU A 420 -40.34 5.61 -11.08
CA GLU A 420 -41.79 5.75 -11.07
C GLU A 420 -42.38 4.78 -10.05
N PRO A 421 -43.24 5.27 -9.12
CA PRO A 421 -43.83 4.43 -8.09
C PRO A 421 -44.65 3.26 -8.68
N ALA A 422 -44.41 2.07 -8.21
CA ALA A 422 -45.24 0.91 -8.54
C ALA A 422 -46.46 0.84 -7.64
N ARG A 423 -47.58 0.27 -8.16
CA ARG A 423 -48.71 -0.11 -7.30
C ARG A 423 -48.27 -1.27 -6.42
N THR A 424 -48.24 -1.05 -5.11
CA THR A 424 -47.82 -2.07 -4.12
C THR A 424 -48.94 -3.05 -3.87
N GLU A 425 -48.71 -4.33 -4.14
CA GLU A 425 -49.51 -5.43 -3.60
C GLU A 425 -48.85 -5.81 -2.25
N GLN A 426 -49.65 -5.94 -1.19
CA GLN A 426 -49.13 -6.34 0.14
C GLN A 426 -48.57 -7.77 0.04
N SER A 427 -47.28 -7.91 0.26
CA SER A 427 -46.59 -9.19 0.26
C SER A 427 -46.52 -9.82 1.66
N ALA A 428 -46.21 -11.11 1.74
CA ALA A 428 -45.98 -11.80 2.99
C ALA A 428 -44.83 -11.17 3.78
N LYS A 429 -45.01 -10.93 5.09
CA LYS A 429 -44.09 -10.16 5.92
C LYS A 429 -43.00 -11.04 6.53
N ALA A 430 -41.87 -11.21 5.87
CA ALA A 430 -40.73 -11.92 6.45
C ALA A 430 -39.99 -11.07 7.52
N LYS A 431 -40.26 -9.77 7.63
CA LYS A 431 -39.70 -8.83 8.63
C LYS A 431 -38.17 -8.68 8.56
N LEU A 432 -37.56 -8.78 7.37
CA LEU A 432 -36.18 -8.41 7.15
C LEU A 432 -36.02 -6.89 7.32
N ARG A 433 -34.93 -6.44 7.93
CA ARG A 433 -34.74 -5.02 8.30
C ARG A 433 -33.55 -4.37 7.61
N ALA A 434 -32.40 -5.03 7.61
CA ALA A 434 -31.15 -4.48 7.10
C ALA A 434 -30.31 -5.57 6.42
N VAL A 435 -29.37 -5.18 5.57
CA VAL A 435 -28.30 -6.06 5.09
C VAL A 435 -27.25 -6.15 6.20
N ASP A 436 -27.02 -7.37 6.70
CA ASP A 436 -26.07 -7.60 7.79
C ASP A 436 -24.63 -7.53 7.31
N HIS A 437 -24.32 -8.19 6.20
CA HIS A 437 -22.99 -8.20 5.60
C HIS A 437 -23.01 -8.47 4.10
N VAL A 438 -21.89 -8.15 3.45
CA VAL A 438 -21.61 -8.50 2.06
C VAL A 438 -20.31 -9.29 2.04
N SER A 439 -20.32 -10.46 1.38
CA SER A 439 -19.13 -11.29 1.19
C SER A 439 -18.63 -11.19 -0.24
N TYR A 440 -17.33 -10.99 -0.39
CA TYR A 440 -16.66 -10.97 -1.69
C TYR A 440 -15.78 -12.21 -1.87
N SER A 441 -15.85 -12.81 -3.04
CA SER A 441 -14.89 -13.84 -3.47
C SER A 441 -13.84 -13.19 -4.35
N MET A 442 -12.56 -13.49 -4.10
CA MET A 442 -11.43 -12.95 -4.83
C MET A 442 -10.30 -13.97 -4.92
N GLN A 443 -9.31 -13.71 -5.76
CA GLN A 443 -8.10 -14.53 -5.77
C GLN A 443 -7.32 -14.33 -4.46
N TYR A 444 -6.60 -15.35 -4.03
CA TYR A 444 -5.89 -15.34 -2.74
C TYR A 444 -4.87 -14.18 -2.65
N GLU A 445 -4.16 -13.91 -3.73
CA GLU A 445 -3.18 -12.83 -3.85
C GLU A 445 -3.77 -11.42 -3.79
N GLU A 446 -5.08 -11.26 -4.01
CA GLU A 446 -5.77 -9.96 -3.96
C GLU A 446 -6.23 -9.59 -2.54
N MET A 447 -6.21 -10.53 -1.59
CA MET A 447 -6.80 -10.31 -0.26
C MET A 447 -6.18 -9.11 0.46
N LEU A 448 -4.85 -8.97 0.44
CA LEU A 448 -4.15 -7.86 1.08
C LEU A 448 -4.44 -6.51 0.40
N THR A 449 -4.58 -6.51 -0.93
CA THR A 449 -5.01 -5.34 -1.71
C THR A 449 -6.36 -4.82 -1.23
N TRP A 450 -7.36 -5.71 -1.14
CA TRP A 450 -8.71 -5.31 -0.76
C TRP A 450 -8.84 -4.99 0.73
N LEU A 451 -8.06 -5.66 1.59
CA LEU A 451 -7.96 -5.28 2.99
C LEU A 451 -7.50 -3.83 3.14
N LEU A 452 -6.38 -3.48 2.51
CA LEU A 452 -5.85 -2.11 2.53
C LEU A 452 -6.83 -1.11 1.90
N TYR A 453 -7.48 -1.49 0.79
CA TYR A 453 -8.47 -0.66 0.12
C TYR A 453 -9.61 -0.25 1.08
N PHE A 454 -10.26 -1.22 1.72
CA PHE A 454 -11.38 -0.93 2.60
C PHE A 454 -10.97 -0.21 3.88
N THR A 455 -9.88 -0.62 4.53
CA THR A 455 -9.44 -0.02 5.80
C THR A 455 -8.79 1.36 5.66
N SER A 456 -8.26 1.71 4.47
CA SER A 456 -7.70 3.04 4.21
C SER A 456 -8.75 4.08 3.82
N ILE A 457 -9.79 3.68 3.09
CA ILE A 457 -10.86 4.58 2.63
C ILE A 457 -11.90 4.77 3.74
N PHE A 458 -12.33 3.69 4.37
CA PHE A 458 -13.38 3.67 5.39
C PHE A 458 -12.79 3.51 6.79
N ASP A 459 -13.57 3.82 7.81
CA ASP A 459 -13.25 3.58 9.22
C ASP A 459 -13.54 2.13 9.66
N LEU A 460 -13.37 1.19 8.74
CA LEU A 460 -13.53 -0.23 8.98
C LEU A 460 -12.30 -0.80 9.68
N GLY A 461 -12.53 -1.61 10.71
CA GLY A 461 -11.51 -2.35 11.44
C GLY A 461 -11.28 -3.74 10.87
N LYS A 462 -10.05 -4.23 10.96
CA LYS A 462 -9.69 -5.63 10.76
C LYS A 462 -10.10 -6.43 12.01
N MET A 463 -10.82 -7.55 11.84
CA MET A 463 -11.22 -8.46 12.92
C MET A 463 -10.38 -9.72 12.93
#